data_82db930e7e49a2449ca76b656e1d6ffc
#
_entry.id   82db930e7e49a2449ca76b656e1d6ffc
#
_cell.length_a   1.000
_cell.length_b   1.000
_cell.length_c   1.000
_cell.angle_alpha   90.00
_cell.angle_beta   90.00
_cell.angle_gamma   90.00
#
_symmetry.space_group_name_H-M   'P 1'
#
loop_
_entity.id
_entity.type
_entity.pdbx_description
1 polymer ?
#
loop_
_entity_poly.entity_id
_entity_poly.type
_entity_poly.pdbx_seq_one_letter_code
_entity_poly.pdbx_strand_id
1 'polypeptide(L)'
;MLDLLIRGGTVIDGTGKDPYAADVAVENGKIVEVGGLPGAHARRIISAAGKLVTPGFIDIHRHADLAAYRPGFGQIELRQGLTTIINGNCGLSAAPIRRGRRAEIAAYLQPICGEMPGSVSTDSLAAYLEGQPEAPLHTGMLVGAGVLRAGAAGYALEHLEEKHYRAIHRAMEQALSDGALGVSLGLGYAPECFYTTRELLRALEPLAGQNIPVTVHMRQEGGGVLEALEEMLTVARDLHIPMHISHLKAMGRDNWGVKIPRALELLEQARQEGLDVGCDVYPYTAGSTQLIHILPPDFLSGGMEAVVRRLQDKEVRRELARRIEQGKGFDDIAKLAGWDGIRLTSLHCPEDHPYQGKSIAEIAAMWGQNPLDCCCDLLVREHGEITMVDFMASEEDIVTILQNPLSNVISDATYPTDGMPHPRVYGTFVHLLEHFVKERGALTASQAVHKMTQKPARVLHLDGKGVLAAGMDADINVFDLEKLHQPGTYENPRCLAVGMDYVLVDGAVAVEKGRCTGVKAGRILRR
;
A
#
# COMPACT_ATOMS: atom_id res chain seq x y z
N MET A 1 -22.69 27.83 17.57
CA MET A 1 -23.68 26.70 17.46
C MET A 1 -22.95 25.61 16.65
N LEU A 2 -22.87 24.44 17.24
CA LEU A 2 -22.17 23.30 16.60
C LEU A 2 -22.72 23.01 15.20
N ASP A 3 -21.86 22.62 14.30
CA ASP A 3 -22.28 22.18 12.96
C ASP A 3 -22.90 20.80 13.03
N LEU A 4 -22.26 19.89 13.80
CA LEU A 4 -22.71 18.50 13.94
C LEU A 4 -22.44 17.98 15.36
N LEU A 5 -23.34 17.14 15.85
CA LEU A 5 -23.21 16.40 17.10
C LEU A 5 -23.49 14.92 16.86
N ILE A 6 -22.52 14.06 17.13
CA ILE A 6 -22.69 12.60 17.16
C ILE A 6 -23.04 12.24 18.60
N ARG A 7 -24.24 11.67 18.81
CA ARG A 7 -24.81 11.49 20.15
C ARG A 7 -24.95 10.02 20.54
N GLY A 8 -24.51 9.70 21.77
CA GLY A 8 -24.81 8.44 22.45
C GLY A 8 -24.07 7.22 21.89
N GLY A 9 -22.88 7.42 21.34
CA GLY A 9 -22.03 6.34 20.81
C GLY A 9 -21.10 5.73 21.84
N THR A 10 -20.54 4.56 21.50
CA THR A 10 -19.37 4.00 22.16
C THR A 10 -18.13 4.48 21.41
N VAL A 11 -17.39 5.38 22.02
CA VAL A 11 -16.18 5.97 21.42
C VAL A 11 -14.98 5.05 21.59
N ILE A 12 -14.29 4.77 20.49
CA ILE A 12 -12.93 4.22 20.43
C ILE A 12 -12.04 5.33 19.86
N ASP A 13 -11.33 6.04 20.73
CA ASP A 13 -10.71 7.31 20.39
C ASP A 13 -9.44 7.23 19.51
N GLY A 14 -9.02 6.04 19.13
CA GLY A 14 -7.82 5.81 18.32
C GLY A 14 -6.52 5.63 19.12
N THR A 15 -6.53 5.91 20.44
CA THR A 15 -5.32 5.80 21.28
C THR A 15 -4.97 4.38 21.72
N GLY A 16 -5.86 3.41 21.48
CA GLY A 16 -5.73 2.03 21.94
C GLY A 16 -6.30 1.80 23.35
N LYS A 17 -6.89 2.81 23.99
CA LYS A 17 -7.57 2.69 25.27
C LYS A 17 -8.92 1.99 25.15
N ASP A 18 -9.47 1.57 26.29
CA ASP A 18 -10.79 0.95 26.34
C ASP A 18 -11.88 1.88 25.82
N PRO A 19 -12.94 1.31 25.19
CA PRO A 19 -14.07 2.09 24.71
C PRO A 19 -14.86 2.74 25.84
N TYR A 20 -15.45 3.92 25.59
CA TYR A 20 -16.28 4.64 26.57
C TYR A 20 -17.48 5.32 25.90
N ALA A 21 -18.55 5.53 26.67
CA ALA A 21 -19.74 6.24 26.18
C ALA A 21 -19.49 7.74 26.14
N ALA A 22 -19.69 8.37 24.98
CA ALA A 22 -19.57 9.82 24.82
C ALA A 22 -20.33 10.32 23.58
N ASP A 23 -20.52 11.64 23.55
CA ASP A 23 -20.91 12.43 22.39
C ASP A 23 -19.65 13.03 21.75
N VAL A 24 -19.70 13.34 20.45
CA VAL A 24 -18.63 14.05 19.72
C VAL A 24 -19.22 15.28 19.08
N ALA A 25 -18.71 16.46 19.47
CA ALA A 25 -19.13 17.76 18.94
C ALA A 25 -18.16 18.25 17.86
N VAL A 26 -18.72 18.71 16.73
CA VAL A 26 -17.97 19.18 15.56
C VAL A 26 -18.37 20.61 15.21
N GLU A 27 -17.38 21.46 14.97
CA GLU A 27 -17.56 22.83 14.46
C GLU A 27 -16.40 23.19 13.53
N ASN A 28 -16.71 23.78 12.37
CA ASN A 28 -15.74 24.22 11.37
C ASN A 28 -14.72 23.11 10.95
N GLY A 29 -15.21 21.89 10.75
CA GLY A 29 -14.38 20.77 10.33
C GLY A 29 -13.49 20.17 11.43
N LYS A 30 -13.58 20.65 12.66
CA LYS A 30 -12.79 20.20 13.82
C LYS A 30 -13.66 19.57 14.89
N ILE A 31 -13.11 18.62 15.60
CA ILE A 31 -13.67 18.13 16.85
C ILE A 31 -13.44 19.21 17.92
N VAL A 32 -14.49 19.69 18.53
CA VAL A 32 -14.38 20.71 19.59
C VAL A 32 -14.49 20.11 20.99
N GLU A 33 -15.21 18.99 21.14
CA GLU A 33 -15.35 18.31 22.42
C GLU A 33 -15.74 16.84 22.24
N VAL A 34 -15.23 15.98 23.11
CA VAL A 34 -15.60 14.56 23.24
C VAL A 34 -15.94 14.31 24.70
N GLY A 35 -17.19 13.96 25.01
CA GLY A 35 -17.64 13.78 26.40
C GLY A 35 -19.14 13.68 26.51
N GLY A 36 -19.68 13.82 27.76
CA GLY A 36 -21.11 13.88 27.99
C GLY A 36 -21.65 15.28 27.70
N LEU A 37 -22.43 15.44 26.64
CA LEU A 37 -22.93 16.74 26.16
C LEU A 37 -24.49 16.82 26.18
N PRO A 38 -25.17 16.62 27.34
CA PRO A 38 -26.62 16.43 27.38
C PRO A 38 -27.43 17.66 26.90
N GLY A 39 -26.89 18.85 27.03
CA GLY A 39 -27.54 20.11 26.62
C GLY A 39 -27.03 20.70 25.31
N ALA A 40 -26.14 20.01 24.61
CA ALA A 40 -25.54 20.55 23.38
C ALA A 40 -26.56 20.58 22.23
N HIS A 41 -26.53 21.69 21.48
CA HIS A 41 -27.33 21.89 20.26
C HIS A 41 -26.44 22.03 19.04
N ALA A 42 -26.82 21.36 17.95
CA ALA A 42 -26.14 21.40 16.69
C ALA A 42 -27.11 21.59 15.53
N ARG A 43 -26.61 22.08 14.39
CA ARG A 43 -27.40 22.16 13.15
C ARG A 43 -27.85 20.77 12.68
N ARG A 44 -27.01 19.77 12.94
CA ARG A 44 -27.26 18.36 12.61
C ARG A 44 -26.91 17.47 13.79
N ILE A 45 -27.76 16.47 14.06
CA ILE A 45 -27.49 15.45 15.08
C ILE A 45 -27.50 14.08 14.39
N ILE A 46 -26.45 13.30 14.63
CA ILE A 46 -26.35 11.89 14.23
C ILE A 46 -26.47 11.04 15.49
N SER A 47 -27.48 10.17 15.53
CA SER A 47 -27.60 9.19 16.62
C SER A 47 -26.62 8.03 16.38
N ALA A 48 -25.76 7.80 17.36
CA ALA A 48 -24.81 6.69 17.39
C ALA A 48 -25.16 5.65 18.47
N ALA A 49 -26.40 5.66 18.97
CA ALA A 49 -26.85 4.69 19.97
C ALA A 49 -26.64 3.24 19.49
N GLY A 50 -25.91 2.44 20.28
CA GLY A 50 -25.55 1.06 19.95
C GLY A 50 -24.47 0.92 18.86
N LYS A 51 -23.78 2.00 18.51
CA LYS A 51 -22.74 2.02 17.47
C LYS A 51 -21.38 2.45 18.02
N LEU A 52 -20.34 2.05 17.33
CA LEU A 52 -18.99 2.55 17.54
C LEU A 52 -18.80 3.90 16.84
N VAL A 53 -18.06 4.79 17.50
CA VAL A 53 -17.60 6.06 16.95
C VAL A 53 -16.08 6.05 17.01
N THR A 54 -15.42 6.10 15.86
CA THR A 54 -13.96 6.00 15.76
C THR A 54 -13.40 7.16 14.93
N PRO A 55 -12.09 7.46 15.02
CA PRO A 55 -11.45 8.27 13.97
C PRO A 55 -11.65 7.63 12.61
N GLY A 56 -11.65 8.42 11.55
CA GLY A 56 -11.55 7.93 10.17
C GLY A 56 -10.29 7.10 9.98
N PHE A 57 -10.39 6.00 9.26
CA PHE A 57 -9.27 5.11 9.03
C PHE A 57 -8.27 5.72 8.05
N ILE A 58 -7.00 5.40 8.23
CA ILE A 58 -5.86 5.92 7.48
C ILE A 58 -5.11 4.75 6.85
N ASP A 59 -5.00 4.74 5.53
CA ASP A 59 -4.23 3.78 4.78
C ASP A 59 -2.95 4.45 4.25
N ILE A 60 -1.81 4.15 4.86
CA ILE A 60 -0.53 4.75 4.47
C ILE A 60 0.17 4.01 3.34
N HIS A 61 -0.45 2.95 2.80
CA HIS A 61 0.14 2.17 1.73
C HIS A 61 -0.90 1.76 0.68
N ARG A 62 -1.07 2.60 -0.33
CA ARG A 62 -1.89 2.34 -1.52
C ARG A 62 -1.17 2.77 -2.77
N HIS A 63 -1.63 2.24 -3.91
CA HIS A 63 -1.16 2.60 -5.25
C HIS A 63 -2.26 3.32 -6.05
N ALA A 64 -3.01 4.18 -5.38
CA ALA A 64 -4.11 4.95 -5.97
C ALA A 64 -3.64 6.26 -6.64
N ASP A 65 -2.37 6.35 -7.00
CA ASP A 65 -1.72 7.53 -7.58
C ASP A 65 -2.53 8.14 -8.73
N LEU A 66 -3.07 7.31 -9.60
CA LEU A 66 -3.85 7.74 -10.76
C LEU A 66 -5.36 7.51 -10.59
N ALA A 67 -5.79 6.91 -9.48
CA ALA A 67 -7.19 6.57 -9.25
C ALA A 67 -8.07 7.81 -9.06
N ALA A 68 -7.53 8.92 -8.54
CA ALA A 68 -8.25 10.19 -8.38
C ALA A 68 -8.80 10.76 -9.70
N TYR A 69 -8.18 10.39 -10.82
CA TYR A 69 -8.62 10.81 -12.16
C TYR A 69 -9.71 9.91 -12.75
N ARG A 70 -10.09 8.83 -12.06
CA ARG A 70 -11.11 7.89 -12.52
C ARG A 70 -12.49 8.24 -11.98
N PRO A 71 -13.58 8.00 -12.74
CA PRO A 71 -14.94 8.16 -12.24
C PRO A 71 -15.19 7.30 -11.00
N GLY A 72 -15.87 7.86 -10.00
CA GLY A 72 -16.24 7.13 -8.78
C GLY A 72 -15.13 6.97 -7.75
N PHE A 73 -13.98 7.61 -7.93
CA PHE A 73 -12.91 7.62 -6.93
C PHE A 73 -13.43 8.02 -5.55
N GLY A 74 -12.94 7.37 -4.53
CA GLY A 74 -13.31 7.54 -3.13
C GLY A 74 -14.47 6.66 -2.68
N GLN A 75 -15.26 6.08 -3.59
CA GLN A 75 -16.37 5.21 -3.20
C GLN A 75 -15.88 3.93 -2.50
N ILE A 76 -14.83 3.32 -3.03
CA ILE A 76 -14.21 2.10 -2.48
C ILE A 76 -13.61 2.38 -1.11
N GLU A 77 -12.95 3.51 -0.97
CA GLU A 77 -12.24 3.94 0.23
C GLU A 77 -13.23 4.29 1.35
N LEU A 78 -14.15 5.18 1.07
CA LEU A 78 -15.15 5.66 2.06
C LEU A 78 -16.03 4.53 2.58
N ARG A 79 -16.38 3.55 1.74
CA ARG A 79 -17.19 2.38 2.15
C ARG A 79 -16.45 1.47 3.13
N GLN A 80 -15.12 1.56 3.22
CA GLN A 80 -14.29 0.90 4.22
C GLN A 80 -14.02 1.76 5.46
N GLY A 81 -14.52 3.00 5.50
CA GLY A 81 -14.24 3.95 6.58
C GLY A 81 -12.92 4.72 6.41
N LEU A 82 -12.29 4.63 5.24
CA LEU A 82 -11.07 5.38 4.94
C LEU A 82 -11.39 6.85 4.70
N THR A 83 -10.76 7.73 5.45
CA THR A 83 -10.82 9.19 5.27
C THR A 83 -9.51 9.77 4.74
N THR A 84 -8.42 8.98 4.83
CA THR A 84 -7.09 9.38 4.40
C THR A 84 -6.38 8.21 3.73
N ILE A 85 -5.76 8.46 2.57
CA ILE A 85 -4.91 7.50 1.87
C ILE A 85 -3.60 8.14 1.44
N ILE A 86 -2.51 7.37 1.49
CA ILE A 86 -1.19 7.81 1.07
C ILE A 86 -0.69 6.91 -0.06
N ASN A 87 -0.32 7.55 -1.17
CA ASN A 87 0.13 6.93 -2.40
C ASN A 87 1.66 7.07 -2.57
N GLY A 88 2.19 6.59 -3.69
CA GLY A 88 3.61 6.69 -3.99
C GLY A 88 4.47 5.69 -3.23
N ASN A 89 3.94 4.50 -2.93
CA ASN A 89 4.61 3.44 -2.18
C ASN A 89 5.50 2.55 -3.06
N CYS A 90 6.30 1.68 -2.44
CA CYS A 90 7.15 0.66 -3.10
C CYS A 90 8.08 1.22 -4.18
N GLY A 91 8.60 2.45 -4.00
CA GLY A 91 9.44 3.11 -5.01
C GLY A 91 8.67 3.60 -6.25
N LEU A 92 7.34 3.40 -6.28
CA LEU A 92 6.45 3.71 -7.39
C LEU A 92 5.65 4.97 -7.08
N SER A 93 5.85 6.05 -7.84
CA SER A 93 5.06 7.27 -7.71
C SER A 93 4.73 7.88 -9.08
N ALA A 94 3.55 8.49 -9.21
CA ALA A 94 3.14 9.12 -10.48
C ALA A 94 3.93 10.41 -10.78
N ALA A 95 4.63 10.98 -9.81
CA ALA A 95 5.46 12.17 -9.94
C ALA A 95 6.57 12.21 -8.87
N PRO A 96 7.70 12.92 -9.12
CA PRO A 96 8.07 13.60 -10.36
C PRO A 96 8.63 12.64 -11.41
N ILE A 97 8.29 12.84 -12.67
CA ILE A 97 8.82 12.06 -13.79
C ILE A 97 9.57 12.99 -14.78
N ARG A 98 10.82 12.69 -15.06
CA ARG A 98 11.58 13.43 -16.06
C ARG A 98 10.95 13.28 -17.45
N ARG A 99 10.69 14.41 -18.14
CA ARG A 99 9.96 14.44 -19.43
C ARG A 99 10.37 13.38 -20.44
N GLY A 100 11.67 13.18 -20.65
CA GLY A 100 12.19 12.19 -21.61
C GLY A 100 12.02 10.71 -21.20
N ARG A 101 11.46 10.44 -19.99
CA ARG A 101 11.23 9.10 -19.44
C ARG A 101 9.76 8.81 -19.17
N ARG A 102 8.86 9.76 -19.48
CA ARG A 102 7.44 9.64 -19.13
C ARG A 102 6.80 8.36 -19.69
N ALA A 103 6.99 8.07 -20.96
CA ALA A 103 6.37 6.90 -21.61
C ALA A 103 6.86 5.58 -20.97
N GLU A 104 8.17 5.45 -20.75
CA GLU A 104 8.79 4.26 -20.15
C GLU A 104 8.31 4.04 -18.71
N ILE A 105 8.29 5.11 -17.90
CA ILE A 105 7.86 5.02 -16.49
C ILE A 105 6.35 4.80 -16.40
N ALA A 106 5.54 5.48 -17.23
CA ALA A 106 4.10 5.28 -17.25
C ALA A 106 3.72 3.84 -17.60
N ALA A 107 4.38 3.23 -18.59
CA ALA A 107 4.17 1.82 -18.94
C ALA A 107 4.54 0.89 -17.79
N TYR A 108 5.63 1.17 -17.05
CA TYR A 108 6.02 0.38 -15.89
C TYR A 108 5.03 0.48 -14.72
N LEU A 109 4.43 1.67 -14.51
CA LEU A 109 3.44 1.92 -13.44
C LEU A 109 2.04 1.39 -13.79
N GLN A 110 1.72 1.25 -15.07
CA GLN A 110 0.35 0.98 -15.55
C GLN A 110 -0.30 -0.26 -14.91
N PRO A 111 0.35 -1.42 -14.78
CA PRO A 111 -0.27 -2.60 -14.19
C PRO A 111 -0.66 -2.42 -12.72
N ILE A 112 0.02 -1.53 -11.99
CA ILE A 112 -0.19 -1.30 -10.55
C ILE A 112 -1.07 -0.07 -10.28
N CYS A 113 -0.75 1.08 -10.88
CA CYS A 113 -1.44 2.35 -10.66
C CYS A 113 -2.56 2.61 -11.68
N GLY A 114 -2.57 1.86 -12.79
CA GLY A 114 -3.45 2.04 -13.93
C GLY A 114 -2.90 3.03 -14.96
N GLU A 115 -3.68 3.22 -16.03
CA GLU A 115 -3.30 4.11 -17.14
C GLU A 115 -3.09 5.55 -16.66
N MET A 116 -2.02 6.17 -17.13
CA MET A 116 -1.69 7.56 -16.83
C MET A 116 -2.33 8.49 -17.85
N PRO A 117 -3.39 9.25 -17.49
CA PRO A 117 -4.03 10.18 -18.42
C PRO A 117 -3.06 11.24 -18.94
N GLY A 118 -3.23 11.65 -20.20
CA GLY A 118 -2.40 12.70 -20.80
C GLY A 118 -2.51 14.07 -20.10
N SER A 119 -3.61 14.29 -19.36
CA SER A 119 -3.85 15.50 -18.58
C SER A 119 -3.08 15.58 -17.27
N VAL A 120 -2.50 14.45 -16.80
CA VAL A 120 -1.75 14.42 -15.54
C VAL A 120 -0.41 15.10 -15.71
N SER A 121 -0.16 16.14 -14.92
CA SER A 121 1.17 16.77 -14.83
C SER A 121 2.09 15.92 -13.98
N THR A 122 3.25 15.56 -14.51
CA THR A 122 4.22 14.70 -13.81
C THR A 122 5.60 15.35 -13.72
N ASP A 123 5.76 16.59 -14.17
CA ASP A 123 7.06 17.28 -14.25
C ASP A 123 7.65 17.60 -12.87
N SER A 124 6.78 17.81 -11.86
CA SER A 124 7.14 17.98 -10.45
C SER A 124 6.04 17.41 -9.56
N LEU A 125 6.35 17.12 -8.31
CA LEU A 125 5.34 16.70 -7.37
C LEU A 125 4.32 17.81 -7.09
N ALA A 126 4.76 19.07 -6.99
CA ALA A 126 3.87 20.21 -6.81
C ALA A 126 2.82 20.27 -7.92
N ALA A 127 3.24 20.23 -9.19
CA ALA A 127 2.34 20.28 -10.33
C ALA A 127 1.37 19.09 -10.38
N TYR A 128 1.82 17.90 -9.98
CA TYR A 128 0.95 16.73 -9.86
C TYR A 128 -0.10 16.92 -8.75
N LEU A 129 0.30 17.35 -7.56
CA LEU A 129 -0.61 17.58 -6.44
C LEU A 129 -1.64 18.67 -6.73
N GLU A 130 -1.21 19.78 -7.35
CA GLU A 130 -2.08 20.89 -7.73
C GLU A 130 -3.05 20.52 -8.86
N GLY A 131 -2.65 19.59 -9.73
CA GLY A 131 -3.47 19.10 -10.83
C GLY A 131 -4.46 17.99 -10.45
N GLN A 132 -4.46 17.51 -9.20
CA GLN A 132 -5.41 16.48 -8.77
C GLN A 132 -6.85 17.02 -8.75
N PRO A 133 -7.83 16.21 -9.18
CA PRO A 133 -9.24 16.55 -9.01
C PRO A 133 -9.61 16.65 -7.52
N GLU A 134 -10.65 17.45 -7.22
CA GLU A 134 -11.24 17.45 -5.89
C GLU A 134 -11.68 16.03 -5.48
N ALA A 135 -11.21 15.58 -4.33
CA ALA A 135 -11.43 14.23 -3.82
C ALA A 135 -12.41 14.21 -2.62
N PRO A 136 -13.14 13.11 -2.40
CA PRO A 136 -14.04 12.99 -1.27
C PRO A 136 -13.33 12.61 0.04
N LEU A 137 -12.04 12.27 -0.01
CA LEU A 137 -11.18 11.90 1.13
C LEU A 137 -9.80 12.53 0.96
N HIS A 138 -9.04 12.61 2.05
CA HIS A 138 -7.69 13.17 2.04
C HIS A 138 -6.72 12.26 1.28
N THR A 139 -5.84 12.86 0.49
CA THR A 139 -4.78 12.18 -0.23
C THR A 139 -3.43 12.78 0.11
N GLY A 140 -2.40 11.95 0.23
CA GLY A 140 -1.02 12.36 0.37
C GLY A 140 -0.12 11.51 -0.51
N MET A 141 1.14 11.94 -0.68
CA MET A 141 2.11 11.25 -1.53
C MET A 141 3.43 11.05 -0.82
N LEU A 142 4.00 9.87 -1.00
CA LEU A 142 5.44 9.64 -0.88
C LEU A 142 6.09 9.84 -2.25
N VAL A 143 7.36 10.17 -2.28
CA VAL A 143 8.12 10.13 -3.53
C VAL A 143 8.81 8.78 -3.68
N GLY A 144 8.56 8.10 -4.79
CA GLY A 144 9.14 6.79 -5.09
C GLY A 144 10.60 6.91 -5.57
N ALA A 145 11.56 6.37 -4.81
CA ALA A 145 12.97 6.41 -5.18
C ALA A 145 13.25 5.61 -6.46
N GLY A 146 12.47 4.57 -6.75
CA GLY A 146 12.53 3.84 -8.02
C GLY A 146 12.22 4.72 -9.23
N VAL A 147 11.20 5.57 -9.13
CA VAL A 147 10.86 6.54 -10.19
C VAL A 147 11.95 7.61 -10.33
N LEU A 148 12.53 8.08 -9.22
CA LEU A 148 13.66 9.01 -9.27
C LEU A 148 14.89 8.38 -9.97
N ARG A 149 15.20 7.12 -9.63
CA ARG A 149 16.28 6.37 -10.26
C ARG A 149 16.02 6.13 -11.75
N ALA A 150 14.82 5.69 -12.11
CA ALA A 150 14.41 5.51 -13.50
C ALA A 150 14.48 6.85 -14.28
N GLY A 151 14.05 7.95 -13.67
CA GLY A 151 14.17 9.29 -14.26
C GLY A 151 15.61 9.72 -14.51
N ALA A 152 16.54 9.36 -13.63
CA ALA A 152 17.96 9.70 -13.76
C ALA A 152 18.72 8.81 -14.77
N ALA A 153 18.45 7.50 -14.78
CA ALA A 153 19.26 6.50 -15.46
C ALA A 153 18.49 5.51 -16.36
N GLY A 154 17.14 5.49 -16.28
CA GLY A 154 16.31 4.47 -16.95
C GLY A 154 16.39 3.11 -16.25
N TYR A 155 15.89 2.08 -16.92
CA TYR A 155 15.86 0.71 -16.40
C TYR A 155 17.04 -0.17 -16.87
N ALA A 156 17.86 0.34 -17.80
CA ALA A 156 18.95 -0.42 -18.39
C ALA A 156 20.25 -0.38 -17.60
N LEU A 157 20.43 0.64 -16.76
CA LEU A 157 21.70 0.87 -16.06
C LEU A 157 21.68 0.22 -14.68
N GLU A 158 22.51 -0.81 -14.49
CA GLU A 158 22.65 -1.52 -13.22
C GLU A 158 23.42 -0.70 -12.17
N HIS A 159 24.51 -0.04 -12.58
CA HIS A 159 25.35 0.78 -11.71
C HIS A 159 25.27 2.26 -12.07
N LEU A 160 25.12 3.11 -11.03
CA LEU A 160 24.98 4.55 -11.21
C LEU A 160 26.32 5.27 -11.21
N GLU A 161 26.44 6.28 -12.10
CA GLU A 161 27.52 7.24 -12.09
C GLU A 161 27.18 8.46 -11.20
N GLU A 162 28.19 9.26 -10.87
CA GLU A 162 28.04 10.48 -10.05
C GLU A 162 26.94 11.44 -10.52
N LYS A 163 26.82 11.61 -11.84
CA LYS A 163 25.77 12.48 -12.43
C LYS A 163 24.36 12.00 -12.12
N HIS A 164 24.16 10.67 -11.98
CA HIS A 164 22.87 10.07 -11.68
C HIS A 164 22.49 10.28 -10.22
N TYR A 165 23.42 10.09 -9.27
CA TYR A 165 23.20 10.41 -7.86
C TYR A 165 22.82 11.88 -7.67
N ARG A 166 23.56 12.81 -8.28
CA ARG A 166 23.20 14.24 -8.23
C ARG A 166 21.80 14.54 -8.82
N ALA A 167 21.37 13.80 -9.82
CA ALA A 167 20.01 13.96 -10.37
C ALA A 167 18.94 13.41 -9.41
N ILE A 168 19.18 12.24 -8.79
CA ILE A 168 18.29 11.62 -7.80
C ILE A 168 18.16 12.55 -6.57
N HIS A 169 19.30 13.04 -6.02
CA HIS A 169 19.31 13.92 -4.85
C HIS A 169 18.47 15.18 -5.10
N ARG A 170 18.73 15.90 -6.19
CA ARG A 170 17.95 17.11 -6.54
C ARG A 170 16.46 16.84 -6.70
N ALA A 171 16.10 15.72 -7.34
CA ALA A 171 14.70 15.40 -7.56
C ALA A 171 14.01 14.99 -6.25
N MET A 172 14.71 14.30 -5.34
CA MET A 172 14.22 13.93 -4.02
C MET A 172 14.01 15.17 -3.14
N GLU A 173 15.03 16.04 -3.04
CA GLU A 173 14.98 17.30 -2.28
C GLU A 173 13.82 18.19 -2.79
N GLN A 174 13.67 18.30 -4.12
CA GLN A 174 12.59 19.07 -4.71
C GLN A 174 11.23 18.46 -4.37
N ALA A 175 11.04 17.15 -4.49
CA ALA A 175 9.78 16.50 -4.18
C ALA A 175 9.39 16.65 -2.69
N LEU A 176 10.36 16.59 -1.78
CA LEU A 176 10.14 16.87 -0.36
C LEU A 176 9.73 18.33 -0.13
N SER A 177 10.39 19.28 -0.81
CA SER A 177 10.01 20.70 -0.78
C SER A 177 8.63 20.96 -1.39
N ASP A 178 8.22 20.18 -2.38
CA ASP A 178 6.89 20.24 -3.03
C ASP A 178 5.77 19.68 -2.13
N GLY A 179 6.13 19.00 -1.03
CA GLY A 179 5.20 18.49 -0.01
C GLY A 179 5.06 16.97 0.02
N ALA A 180 6.03 16.20 -0.47
CA ALA A 180 6.07 14.76 -0.22
C ALA A 180 6.14 14.48 1.27
N LEU A 181 5.32 13.54 1.75
CA LEU A 181 5.28 13.16 3.18
C LEU A 181 6.50 12.33 3.61
N GLY A 182 7.20 11.75 2.67
CA GLY A 182 8.38 10.92 2.87
C GLY A 182 8.86 10.32 1.56
N VAL A 183 9.73 9.33 1.66
CA VAL A 183 10.30 8.59 0.51
C VAL A 183 9.92 7.13 0.59
N SER A 184 9.62 6.50 -0.53
CA SER A 184 9.38 5.06 -0.60
C SER A 184 10.44 4.34 -1.41
N LEU A 185 10.77 3.11 -1.02
CA LEU A 185 11.70 2.21 -1.69
C LEU A 185 10.98 0.94 -2.15
N GLY A 186 11.41 0.39 -3.30
CA GLY A 186 10.94 -0.88 -3.82
C GLY A 186 12.10 -1.77 -4.24
N LEU A 187 12.87 -2.29 -3.26
CA LEU A 187 14.12 -3.00 -3.51
C LEU A 187 13.94 -4.38 -4.15
N GLY A 188 12.73 -4.92 -4.17
CA GLY A 188 12.37 -6.11 -4.96
C GLY A 188 12.10 -5.80 -6.44
N TYR A 189 12.00 -4.52 -6.82
CA TYR A 189 11.56 -4.07 -8.14
C TYR A 189 12.69 -3.37 -8.93
N ALA A 190 12.67 -3.55 -10.27
CA ALA A 190 13.54 -2.74 -11.12
C ALA A 190 13.06 -1.27 -11.13
N PRO A 191 13.99 -0.30 -11.12
CA PRO A 191 15.42 -0.46 -11.17
C PRO A 191 16.11 -0.51 -9.79
N GLU A 192 15.39 -0.43 -8.66
CA GLU A 192 15.97 -0.36 -7.32
C GLU A 192 16.62 -1.68 -6.88
N CYS A 193 16.17 -2.84 -7.41
CA CYS A 193 16.78 -4.12 -7.12
C CYS A 193 18.26 -4.20 -7.52
N PHE A 194 18.73 -3.32 -8.39
CA PHE A 194 20.15 -3.23 -8.80
C PHE A 194 21.04 -2.50 -7.79
N TYR A 195 20.47 -1.81 -6.78
CA TYR A 195 21.29 -1.17 -5.75
C TYR A 195 22.01 -2.22 -4.90
N THR A 196 23.29 -2.04 -4.70
CA THR A 196 23.99 -2.56 -3.51
C THR A 196 23.59 -1.69 -2.31
N THR A 197 23.76 -2.21 -1.09
CA THR A 197 23.50 -1.42 0.14
C THR A 197 24.30 -0.10 0.17
N ARG A 198 25.55 -0.12 -0.31
CA ARG A 198 26.37 1.10 -0.41
C ARG A 198 25.81 2.13 -1.41
N GLU A 199 25.32 1.68 -2.54
CA GLU A 199 24.68 2.55 -3.54
C GLU A 199 23.36 3.10 -3.02
N LEU A 200 22.60 2.30 -2.26
CA LEU A 200 21.37 2.73 -1.61
C LEU A 200 21.64 3.82 -0.56
N LEU A 201 22.61 3.61 0.34
CA LEU A 201 23.05 4.63 1.30
C LEU A 201 23.39 5.94 0.61
N ARG A 202 24.12 5.87 -0.50
CA ARG A 202 24.45 7.05 -1.29
C ARG A 202 23.23 7.71 -1.93
N ALA A 203 22.29 6.92 -2.46
CA ALA A 203 21.08 7.47 -3.08
C ALA A 203 20.19 8.20 -2.05
N LEU A 204 20.21 7.76 -0.80
CA LEU A 204 19.43 8.32 0.31
C LEU A 204 20.20 9.37 1.16
N GLU A 205 21.45 9.70 0.80
CA GLU A 205 22.28 10.67 1.54
C GLU A 205 21.56 12.00 1.86
N PRO A 206 20.68 12.56 0.99
CA PRO A 206 19.93 13.77 1.34
C PRO A 206 19.01 13.65 2.56
N LEU A 207 18.67 12.43 2.97
CA LEU A 207 17.79 12.19 4.11
C LEU A 207 18.57 12.07 5.44
N ALA A 208 19.90 11.97 5.40
CA ALA A 208 20.72 11.68 6.57
C ALA A 208 20.47 12.68 7.71
N GLY A 209 20.15 12.15 8.89
CA GLY A 209 19.85 12.94 10.10
C GLY A 209 18.53 13.69 10.05
N GLN A 210 17.69 13.48 9.02
CA GLN A 210 16.39 14.14 8.91
C GLN A 210 15.27 13.23 9.43
N ASN A 211 14.29 13.83 10.08
CA ASN A 211 13.07 13.13 10.52
C ASN A 211 12.07 13.02 9.35
N ILE A 212 12.52 12.39 8.24
CA ILE A 212 11.70 12.14 7.05
C ILE A 212 11.45 10.64 6.98
N PRO A 213 10.18 10.19 7.01
CA PRO A 213 9.86 8.78 6.96
C PRO A 213 10.29 8.14 5.64
N VAL A 214 10.90 6.95 5.74
CA VAL A 214 11.20 6.09 4.59
C VAL A 214 10.40 4.80 4.75
N THR A 215 9.54 4.48 3.78
CA THR A 215 8.84 3.19 3.71
C THR A 215 9.54 2.27 2.71
N VAL A 216 9.54 0.96 2.94
CA VAL A 216 10.30 0.06 2.09
C VAL A 216 9.62 -1.28 1.81
N HIS A 217 9.39 -1.58 0.53
CA HIS A 217 9.28 -2.94 0.03
C HIS A 217 10.69 -3.53 0.00
N MET A 218 10.98 -4.49 0.87
CA MET A 218 12.31 -5.04 1.03
C MET A 218 12.79 -5.80 -0.21
N ARG A 219 14.10 -6.05 -0.28
CA ARG A 219 14.74 -6.76 -1.39
C ARG A 219 14.26 -8.20 -1.53
N GLN A 220 13.99 -8.85 -0.40
CA GLN A 220 13.45 -10.20 -0.31
C GLN A 220 12.45 -10.29 0.83
N GLU A 221 11.39 -11.05 0.62
CA GLU A 221 10.30 -11.26 1.56
C GLU A 221 10.04 -12.76 1.81
N GLY A 222 10.84 -13.63 1.20
CA GLY A 222 10.83 -15.08 1.37
C GLY A 222 11.97 -15.59 2.24
N GLY A 223 12.80 -16.48 1.71
CA GLY A 223 13.92 -17.06 2.43
C GLY A 223 14.95 -16.06 2.95
N GLY A 224 15.16 -14.95 2.25
CA GLY A 224 16.09 -13.87 2.59
C GLY A 224 15.48 -12.70 3.36
N VAL A 225 14.27 -12.84 3.93
CA VAL A 225 13.56 -11.73 4.60
C VAL A 225 14.32 -11.15 5.80
N LEU A 226 15.05 -11.97 6.56
CA LEU A 226 15.81 -11.51 7.72
C LEU A 226 17.04 -10.70 7.30
N GLU A 227 17.75 -11.16 6.29
CA GLU A 227 18.90 -10.48 5.71
C GLU A 227 18.47 -9.14 5.06
N ALA A 228 17.34 -9.13 4.39
CA ALA A 228 16.76 -7.91 3.81
C ALA A 228 16.32 -6.92 4.90
N LEU A 229 15.77 -7.39 6.02
CA LEU A 229 15.45 -6.57 7.16
C LEU A 229 16.71 -5.98 7.81
N GLU A 230 17.76 -6.78 8.01
CA GLU A 230 19.03 -6.29 8.55
C GLU A 230 19.69 -5.26 7.64
N GLU A 231 19.57 -5.39 6.30
CA GLU A 231 19.98 -4.35 5.35
C GLU A 231 19.27 -3.03 5.64
N MET A 232 17.94 -3.05 5.84
CA MET A 232 17.16 -1.84 6.12
C MET A 232 17.49 -1.23 7.48
N LEU A 233 17.68 -2.05 8.51
CA LEU A 233 18.10 -1.59 9.82
C LEU A 233 19.50 -0.96 9.78
N THR A 234 20.40 -1.48 8.94
CA THR A 234 21.72 -0.89 8.69
C THR A 234 21.59 0.47 8.03
N VAL A 235 20.75 0.60 6.99
CA VAL A 235 20.49 1.88 6.32
C VAL A 235 19.89 2.89 7.29
N ALA A 236 18.91 2.48 8.10
CA ALA A 236 18.30 3.36 9.11
C ALA A 236 19.31 3.85 10.15
N ARG A 237 20.22 2.96 10.59
CA ARG A 237 21.27 3.27 11.55
C ARG A 237 22.32 4.22 10.97
N ASP A 238 22.83 3.92 9.79
CA ASP A 238 23.91 4.68 9.17
C ASP A 238 23.47 6.10 8.76
N LEU A 239 22.23 6.25 8.31
CA LEU A 239 21.66 7.54 7.91
C LEU A 239 20.89 8.26 9.03
N HIS A 240 20.62 7.61 10.16
CA HIS A 240 19.80 8.16 11.25
C HIS A 240 18.42 8.65 10.75
N ILE A 241 17.68 7.80 10.03
CA ILE A 241 16.35 8.10 9.45
C ILE A 241 15.28 7.16 9.99
N PRO A 242 14.01 7.62 10.12
CA PRO A 242 12.89 6.74 10.39
C PRO A 242 12.69 5.74 9.23
N MET A 243 12.55 4.44 9.55
CA MET A 243 12.38 3.38 8.56
C MET A 243 11.14 2.55 8.87
N HIS A 244 10.23 2.42 7.91
CA HIS A 244 9.02 1.64 8.04
C HIS A 244 9.00 0.49 7.02
N ILE A 245 8.97 -0.74 7.52
CA ILE A 245 8.95 -1.95 6.69
C ILE A 245 7.54 -2.16 6.16
N SER A 246 7.36 -2.02 4.87
CA SER A 246 6.08 -2.19 4.19
C SER A 246 5.67 -3.65 4.13
N HIS A 247 4.36 -3.92 4.32
CA HIS A 247 3.70 -5.22 4.15
C HIS A 247 4.55 -6.42 4.58
N LEU A 248 5.08 -6.37 5.82
CA LEU A 248 5.95 -7.42 6.37
C LEU A 248 5.28 -8.79 6.22
N LYS A 249 6.00 -9.73 5.63
CA LYS A 249 5.57 -11.12 5.45
C LYS A 249 6.78 -12.05 5.32
N ALA A 250 6.55 -13.34 5.50
CA ALA A 250 7.53 -14.37 5.17
C ALA A 250 6.90 -15.32 4.14
N MET A 251 7.24 -15.11 2.86
CA MET A 251 6.68 -15.88 1.77
C MET A 251 7.21 -17.32 1.76
N GLY A 252 6.30 -18.27 1.49
CA GLY A 252 6.63 -19.69 1.32
C GLY A 252 6.55 -20.51 2.61
N ARG A 253 5.99 -21.71 2.49
CA ARG A 253 5.63 -22.58 3.63
C ARG A 253 6.79 -22.89 4.57
N ASP A 254 8.01 -23.00 4.05
CA ASP A 254 9.21 -23.31 4.86
C ASP A 254 9.60 -22.14 5.79
N ASN A 255 9.08 -20.95 5.55
CA ASN A 255 9.37 -19.73 6.32
C ASN A 255 8.28 -19.43 7.37
N TRP A 256 7.07 -20.02 7.23
CA TRP A 256 5.92 -19.72 8.08
C TRP A 256 6.14 -20.13 9.54
N GLY A 257 5.74 -19.28 10.46
CA GLY A 257 5.88 -19.46 11.91
C GLY A 257 7.33 -19.38 12.41
N VAL A 258 8.32 -19.22 11.51
CA VAL A 258 9.75 -19.20 11.85
C VAL A 258 10.35 -17.80 11.65
N LYS A 259 10.18 -17.23 10.47
CA LYS A 259 10.84 -15.97 10.09
C LYS A 259 10.19 -14.74 10.72
N ILE A 260 8.85 -14.69 10.80
CA ILE A 260 8.12 -13.53 11.33
C ILE A 260 8.43 -13.25 12.79
N PRO A 261 8.40 -14.23 13.72
CA PRO A 261 8.81 -13.97 15.10
C PRO A 261 10.21 -13.37 15.20
N ARG A 262 11.16 -13.89 14.42
CA ARG A 262 12.53 -13.37 14.41
C ARG A 262 12.65 -11.96 13.80
N ALA A 263 11.91 -11.66 12.75
CA ALA A 263 11.87 -10.32 12.16
C ALA A 263 11.33 -9.28 13.15
N LEU A 264 10.28 -9.63 13.91
CA LEU A 264 9.73 -8.75 14.93
C LEU A 264 10.69 -8.54 16.11
N GLU A 265 11.42 -9.58 16.54
CA GLU A 265 12.51 -9.44 17.53
C GLU A 265 13.60 -8.47 17.06
N LEU A 266 14.02 -8.52 15.78
CA LEU A 266 15.00 -7.58 15.22
C LEU A 266 14.49 -6.14 15.23
N LEU A 267 13.22 -5.93 14.87
CA LEU A 267 12.59 -4.59 14.94
C LEU A 267 12.51 -4.08 16.38
N GLU A 268 12.13 -4.92 17.34
CA GLU A 268 12.06 -4.56 18.75
C GLU A 268 13.44 -4.22 19.32
N GLN A 269 14.48 -4.98 18.97
CA GLN A 269 15.87 -4.68 19.33
C GLN A 269 16.33 -3.34 18.76
N ALA A 270 16.05 -3.08 17.47
CA ALA A 270 16.37 -1.81 16.83
C ALA A 270 15.66 -0.61 17.51
N ARG A 271 14.41 -0.78 17.93
CA ARG A 271 13.67 0.23 18.73
C ARG A 271 14.35 0.47 20.09
N GLN A 272 14.81 -0.58 20.77
CA GLN A 272 15.52 -0.46 22.04
C GLN A 272 16.88 0.25 21.88
N GLU A 273 17.52 0.11 20.72
CA GLU A 273 18.72 0.86 20.34
C GLU A 273 18.44 2.34 20.03
N GLY A 274 17.16 2.74 19.97
CA GLY A 274 16.74 4.12 19.72
C GLY A 274 16.42 4.42 18.25
N LEU A 275 16.41 3.44 17.35
CA LEU A 275 15.99 3.64 15.96
C LEU A 275 14.48 3.83 15.90
N ASP A 276 14.01 4.73 15.05
CA ASP A 276 12.60 4.86 14.75
C ASP A 276 12.21 3.90 13.61
N VAL A 277 11.83 2.68 13.98
CA VAL A 277 11.47 1.61 13.06
C VAL A 277 10.11 1.00 13.41
N GLY A 278 9.40 0.52 12.40
CA GLY A 278 8.13 -0.18 12.52
C GLY A 278 7.81 -0.95 11.25
N CYS A 279 6.63 -1.56 11.20
CA CYS A 279 6.19 -2.29 10.02
C CYS A 279 4.68 -2.13 9.80
N ASP A 280 4.22 -2.53 8.63
CA ASP A 280 2.80 -2.70 8.37
C ASP A 280 2.49 -4.08 7.77
N VAL A 281 1.21 -4.41 7.71
CA VAL A 281 0.70 -5.67 7.17
C VAL A 281 -0.70 -5.48 6.61
N TYR A 282 -1.01 -6.16 5.52
CA TYR A 282 -2.39 -6.34 5.06
C TYR A 282 -2.95 -7.69 5.54
N PRO A 283 -4.24 -7.77 5.91
CA PRO A 283 -4.82 -8.96 6.55
C PRO A 283 -5.27 -10.02 5.51
N TYR A 284 -4.38 -10.42 4.60
CA TYR A 284 -4.65 -11.44 3.57
C TYR A 284 -3.44 -12.32 3.35
N THR A 285 -3.68 -13.60 3.06
CA THR A 285 -2.63 -14.61 2.83
C THR A 285 -2.05 -14.60 1.42
N ALA A 286 -2.64 -13.82 0.52
CA ALA A 286 -2.12 -13.64 -0.83
C ALA A 286 -1.58 -12.23 -1.05
N GLY A 287 -0.53 -12.11 -1.85
CA GLY A 287 -0.01 -10.87 -2.41
C GLY A 287 -0.67 -10.54 -3.74
N SER A 288 -0.31 -9.39 -4.30
CA SER A 288 -0.65 -9.01 -5.67
C SER A 288 0.39 -8.06 -6.22
N THR A 289 1.00 -8.44 -7.33
CA THR A 289 2.01 -7.65 -8.05
C THR A 289 2.00 -7.99 -9.54
N GLN A 290 2.97 -7.48 -10.30
CA GLN A 290 3.15 -7.81 -11.71
C GLN A 290 3.76 -9.21 -11.87
N LEU A 291 3.26 -10.00 -12.83
CA LEU A 291 3.76 -11.35 -13.12
C LEU A 291 5.26 -11.37 -13.47
N ILE A 292 5.78 -10.27 -14.01
CA ILE A 292 7.21 -10.17 -14.38
C ILE A 292 8.16 -10.40 -13.18
N HIS A 293 7.68 -10.21 -11.93
CA HIS A 293 8.50 -10.38 -10.72
C HIS A 293 8.75 -11.85 -10.33
N ILE A 294 8.24 -12.81 -11.09
CA ILE A 294 8.73 -14.19 -11.01
C ILE A 294 10.15 -14.36 -11.60
N LEU A 295 10.60 -13.38 -12.41
CA LEU A 295 11.90 -13.41 -13.07
C LEU A 295 13.00 -12.93 -12.11
N PRO A 296 14.21 -13.51 -12.16
CA PRO A 296 15.35 -12.97 -11.42
C PRO A 296 15.61 -11.49 -11.76
N PRO A 297 16.05 -10.65 -10.80
CA PRO A 297 16.20 -9.21 -10.99
C PRO A 297 17.03 -8.79 -12.21
N ASP A 298 18.13 -9.50 -12.52
CA ASP A 298 18.98 -9.20 -13.68
C ASP A 298 18.29 -9.44 -15.03
N PHE A 299 17.24 -10.30 -15.07
CA PHE A 299 16.38 -10.44 -16.26
C PHE A 299 15.52 -9.21 -16.52
N LEU A 300 15.31 -8.35 -15.52
CA LEU A 300 14.52 -7.12 -15.65
C LEU A 300 15.33 -5.95 -16.22
N SER A 301 16.65 -6.09 -16.37
CA SER A 301 17.52 -5.04 -16.92
C SER A 301 17.15 -4.70 -18.39
N GLY A 302 17.12 -3.42 -18.70
CA GLY A 302 16.84 -2.90 -20.04
C GLY A 302 15.39 -2.52 -20.31
N GLY A 303 14.52 -2.64 -19.30
CA GLY A 303 13.10 -2.32 -19.44
C GLY A 303 12.29 -3.42 -20.13
N MET A 304 10.96 -3.21 -20.19
CA MET A 304 10.00 -4.25 -20.60
C MET A 304 10.25 -4.81 -22.01
N GLU A 305 10.56 -3.96 -22.99
CA GLU A 305 10.85 -4.43 -24.36
C GLU A 305 12.07 -5.37 -24.43
N ALA A 306 13.09 -5.10 -23.61
CA ALA A 306 14.27 -5.95 -23.55
C ALA A 306 13.96 -7.30 -22.88
N VAL A 307 13.12 -7.29 -21.84
CA VAL A 307 12.64 -8.51 -21.18
C VAL A 307 11.85 -9.37 -22.16
N VAL A 308 10.84 -8.80 -22.81
CA VAL A 308 10.00 -9.50 -23.80
C VAL A 308 10.85 -10.14 -24.91
N ARG A 309 11.82 -9.40 -25.47
CA ARG A 309 12.75 -9.95 -26.47
C ARG A 309 13.57 -11.13 -25.93
N ARG A 310 14.09 -11.05 -24.70
CA ARG A 310 14.84 -12.14 -24.07
C ARG A 310 13.97 -13.38 -23.89
N LEU A 311 12.73 -13.23 -23.47
CA LEU A 311 11.81 -14.34 -23.26
C LEU A 311 11.38 -15.05 -24.56
N GLN A 312 11.59 -14.46 -25.73
CA GLN A 312 11.40 -15.12 -27.04
C GLN A 312 12.51 -16.12 -27.39
N ASP A 313 13.69 -16.00 -26.76
CA ASP A 313 14.84 -16.85 -27.00
C ASP A 313 14.79 -18.13 -26.14
N LYS A 314 14.81 -19.30 -26.79
CA LYS A 314 14.73 -20.60 -26.13
C LYS A 314 15.94 -20.89 -25.23
N GLU A 315 17.14 -20.42 -25.59
CA GLU A 315 18.34 -20.63 -24.76
C GLU A 315 18.24 -19.80 -23.48
N VAL A 316 17.74 -18.57 -23.60
CA VAL A 316 17.48 -17.70 -22.44
C VAL A 316 16.44 -18.35 -21.50
N ARG A 317 15.36 -18.96 -22.02
CA ARG A 317 14.38 -19.69 -21.19
C ARG A 317 15.00 -20.90 -20.49
N ARG A 318 15.93 -21.63 -21.13
CA ARG A 318 16.65 -22.75 -20.49
C ARG A 318 17.55 -22.24 -19.35
N GLU A 319 18.21 -21.10 -19.56
CA GLU A 319 19.00 -20.47 -18.49
C GLU A 319 18.11 -20.00 -17.35
N LEU A 320 16.99 -19.35 -17.66
CA LEU A 320 15.99 -18.94 -16.68
C LEU A 320 15.48 -20.13 -15.86
N ALA A 321 15.17 -21.27 -16.51
CA ALA A 321 14.73 -22.48 -15.81
C ALA A 321 15.77 -22.97 -14.80
N ARG A 322 17.07 -23.00 -15.20
CA ARG A 322 18.16 -23.38 -14.28
C ARG A 322 18.32 -22.44 -13.11
N ARG A 323 18.12 -21.14 -13.32
CA ARG A 323 18.23 -20.12 -12.25
C ARG A 323 17.07 -20.19 -11.27
N ILE A 324 15.83 -20.37 -11.75
CA ILE A 324 14.65 -20.62 -10.94
C ILE A 324 14.83 -21.91 -10.11
N GLU A 325 15.34 -22.98 -10.72
CA GLU A 325 15.62 -24.23 -10.01
C GLU A 325 16.65 -24.06 -8.87
N GLN A 326 17.67 -23.21 -9.07
CA GLN A 326 18.66 -22.90 -8.03
C GLN A 326 18.10 -22.02 -6.91
N GLY A 327 17.15 -21.12 -7.19
CA GLY A 327 16.42 -20.28 -6.22
C GLY A 327 17.31 -19.42 -5.32
N LYS A 328 18.40 -18.84 -5.84
CA LYS A 328 19.37 -18.06 -5.05
C LYS A 328 19.35 -16.59 -5.41
N GLY A 329 19.33 -15.72 -4.36
CA GLY A 329 19.57 -14.29 -4.49
C GLY A 329 18.33 -13.47 -4.88
N PHE A 330 17.15 -14.07 -4.99
CA PHE A 330 15.88 -13.41 -5.25
C PHE A 330 14.72 -14.23 -4.67
N ASP A 331 13.54 -13.64 -4.55
CA ASP A 331 12.32 -14.36 -4.19
C ASP A 331 11.78 -15.10 -5.42
N ASP A 332 12.01 -16.40 -5.45
CA ASP A 332 11.42 -17.28 -6.44
C ASP A 332 9.95 -17.53 -6.13
N ILE A 333 9.09 -16.63 -6.60
CA ILE A 333 7.63 -16.68 -6.33
C ILE A 333 7.03 -17.99 -6.83
N ALA A 334 7.53 -18.54 -7.94
CA ALA A 334 7.06 -19.82 -8.46
C ALA A 334 7.34 -20.98 -7.49
N LYS A 335 8.46 -20.94 -6.77
CA LYS A 335 8.79 -21.92 -5.73
C LYS A 335 8.06 -21.63 -4.41
N LEU A 336 7.93 -20.35 -4.04
CA LEU A 336 7.34 -19.93 -2.76
C LEU A 336 5.83 -20.13 -2.72
N ALA A 337 5.12 -19.81 -3.80
CA ALA A 337 3.66 -19.96 -3.92
C ALA A 337 3.23 -21.26 -4.63
N GLY A 338 4.10 -21.83 -5.48
CA GLY A 338 3.73 -22.88 -6.43
C GLY A 338 3.01 -22.29 -7.65
N TRP A 339 3.12 -22.97 -8.81
CA TRP A 339 2.46 -22.54 -10.05
C TRP A 339 0.91 -22.58 -9.97
N ASP A 340 0.36 -23.38 -9.08
CA ASP A 340 -1.06 -23.44 -8.72
C ASP A 340 -1.48 -22.29 -7.81
N GLY A 341 -0.55 -21.75 -7.03
CA GLY A 341 -0.77 -20.58 -6.16
C GLY A 341 -0.63 -19.23 -6.86
N ILE A 342 -0.18 -19.18 -8.13
CA ILE A 342 -0.05 -17.95 -8.91
C ILE A 342 -1.23 -17.84 -9.87
N ARG A 343 -2.17 -16.90 -9.63
CA ARG A 343 -3.37 -16.68 -10.44
C ARG A 343 -3.31 -15.35 -11.16
N LEU A 344 -3.67 -15.33 -12.45
CA LEU A 344 -3.69 -14.11 -13.26
C LEU A 344 -4.89 -13.24 -12.91
N THR A 345 -4.68 -11.95 -12.76
CA THR A 345 -5.74 -11.02 -12.31
C THR A 345 -6.09 -9.95 -13.32
N SER A 346 -5.12 -9.45 -14.09
CA SER A 346 -5.34 -8.50 -15.18
C SER A 346 -4.53 -8.92 -16.39
N LEU A 347 -5.17 -8.92 -17.54
CA LEU A 347 -4.61 -9.25 -18.85
C LEU A 347 -5.02 -8.15 -19.83
N HIS A 348 -4.06 -7.63 -20.60
CA HIS A 348 -4.30 -6.54 -21.54
C HIS A 348 -4.95 -7.03 -22.84
N CYS A 349 -4.51 -8.19 -23.37
CA CYS A 349 -5.03 -8.74 -24.60
C CYS A 349 -6.42 -9.37 -24.42
N PRO A 350 -7.47 -8.95 -25.15
CA PRO A 350 -8.81 -9.50 -25.01
C PRO A 350 -8.90 -11.01 -25.20
N GLU A 351 -8.06 -11.57 -26.07
CA GLU A 351 -7.98 -13.00 -26.34
C GLU A 351 -7.55 -13.81 -25.12
N ASP A 352 -6.82 -13.19 -24.18
CA ASP A 352 -6.30 -13.82 -22.97
C ASP A 352 -7.23 -13.62 -21.75
N HIS A 353 -8.27 -12.77 -21.85
CA HIS A 353 -9.24 -12.56 -20.77
C HIS A 353 -9.89 -13.85 -20.23
N PRO A 354 -10.11 -14.95 -21.02
CA PRO A 354 -10.61 -16.22 -20.48
C PRO A 354 -9.66 -16.89 -19.45
N TYR A 355 -8.42 -16.44 -19.35
CA TYR A 355 -7.44 -16.92 -18.37
C TYR A 355 -7.45 -16.13 -17.05
N GLN A 356 -8.19 -15.04 -16.96
CA GLN A 356 -8.33 -14.29 -15.70
C GLN A 356 -8.91 -15.19 -14.59
N GLY A 357 -8.31 -15.15 -13.42
CA GLY A 357 -8.65 -15.98 -12.27
C GLY A 357 -8.05 -17.39 -12.31
N LYS A 358 -7.50 -17.84 -13.45
CA LYS A 358 -6.84 -19.15 -13.55
C LYS A 358 -5.39 -19.08 -13.06
N SER A 359 -4.92 -20.20 -12.51
CA SER A 359 -3.52 -20.34 -12.14
C SER A 359 -2.64 -20.61 -13.38
N ILE A 360 -1.34 -20.31 -13.25
CA ILE A 360 -0.34 -20.66 -14.29
C ILE A 360 -0.34 -22.16 -14.54
N ALA A 361 -0.50 -23.00 -13.51
CA ALA A 361 -0.58 -24.46 -13.67
C ALA A 361 -1.79 -24.88 -14.50
N GLU A 362 -2.97 -24.29 -14.29
CA GLU A 362 -4.17 -24.57 -15.07
C GLU A 362 -4.00 -24.18 -16.54
N ILE A 363 -3.46 -22.98 -16.80
CA ILE A 363 -3.26 -22.50 -18.18
C ILE A 363 -2.20 -23.35 -18.90
N ALA A 364 -1.11 -23.69 -18.23
CA ALA A 364 -0.08 -24.57 -18.77
C ALA A 364 -0.62 -25.94 -19.17
N ALA A 365 -1.50 -26.54 -18.33
CA ALA A 365 -2.17 -27.78 -18.65
C ALA A 365 -3.11 -27.63 -19.86
N MET A 366 -3.83 -26.53 -19.99
CA MET A 366 -4.69 -26.23 -21.17
C MET A 366 -3.87 -26.09 -22.45
N TRP A 367 -2.65 -25.54 -22.36
CA TRP A 367 -1.77 -25.33 -23.52
C TRP A 367 -0.84 -26.53 -23.80
N GLY A 368 -0.83 -27.55 -22.93
CA GLY A 368 0.07 -28.70 -23.03
C GLY A 368 1.55 -28.33 -22.88
N GLN A 369 1.87 -27.33 -22.06
CA GLN A 369 3.20 -26.80 -21.84
C GLN A 369 3.64 -27.00 -20.37
N ASN A 370 4.94 -26.83 -20.10
CA ASN A 370 5.37 -26.65 -18.72
C ASN A 370 5.01 -25.24 -18.21
N PRO A 371 4.83 -25.05 -16.89
CA PRO A 371 4.37 -23.78 -16.34
C PRO A 371 5.29 -22.59 -16.62
N LEU A 372 6.61 -22.78 -16.65
CA LEU A 372 7.55 -21.69 -16.92
C LEU A 372 7.46 -21.21 -18.38
N ASP A 373 7.39 -22.13 -19.35
CA ASP A 373 7.21 -21.74 -20.74
C ASP A 373 5.87 -21.05 -20.98
N CYS A 374 4.79 -21.55 -20.35
CA CYS A 374 3.48 -20.91 -20.36
C CYS A 374 3.56 -19.48 -19.83
N CYS A 375 4.22 -19.27 -18.69
CA CYS A 375 4.41 -17.95 -18.10
C CYS A 375 5.23 -17.03 -19.01
N CYS A 376 6.31 -17.52 -19.63
CA CYS A 376 7.09 -16.76 -20.59
C CYS A 376 6.25 -16.36 -21.82
N ASP A 377 5.43 -17.27 -22.35
CA ASP A 377 4.57 -16.99 -23.50
C ASP A 377 3.50 -15.94 -23.16
N LEU A 378 2.90 -16.02 -21.98
CA LEU A 378 1.96 -15.00 -21.48
C LEU A 378 2.65 -13.63 -21.37
N LEU A 379 3.82 -13.54 -20.73
CA LEU A 379 4.58 -12.30 -20.62
C LEU A 379 4.94 -11.69 -21.99
N VAL A 380 5.26 -12.55 -22.98
CA VAL A 380 5.55 -12.08 -24.34
C VAL A 380 4.28 -11.57 -25.03
N ARG A 381 3.15 -12.29 -24.96
CA ARG A 381 1.88 -11.91 -25.58
C ARG A 381 1.31 -10.61 -25.02
N GLU A 382 1.40 -10.46 -23.71
CA GLU A 382 0.87 -9.33 -22.94
C GLU A 382 1.88 -8.17 -22.80
N HIS A 383 3.02 -8.25 -23.47
CA HIS A 383 4.10 -7.26 -23.35
C HIS A 383 4.52 -6.98 -21.90
N GLY A 384 4.36 -7.96 -21.01
CA GLY A 384 4.62 -7.85 -19.56
C GLY A 384 3.52 -7.20 -18.74
N GLU A 385 2.43 -6.73 -19.36
CA GLU A 385 1.33 -6.02 -18.69
C GLU A 385 0.33 -6.99 -18.02
N ILE A 386 0.86 -7.86 -17.15
CA ILE A 386 0.07 -8.84 -16.40
C ILE A 386 0.21 -8.59 -14.91
N THR A 387 -0.90 -8.61 -14.18
CA THR A 387 -0.89 -8.71 -12.73
C THR A 387 -1.32 -10.10 -12.26
N MET A 388 -0.86 -10.46 -11.09
CA MET A 388 -1.17 -11.73 -10.45
C MET A 388 -1.61 -11.54 -8.99
N VAL A 389 -2.24 -12.57 -8.47
CA VAL A 389 -2.37 -12.84 -7.03
C VAL A 389 -1.59 -14.11 -6.73
N ASP A 390 -0.76 -14.07 -5.72
CA ASP A 390 0.11 -15.18 -5.31
C ASP A 390 -0.16 -15.58 -3.84
N PHE A 391 -0.57 -16.83 -3.63
CA PHE A 391 -0.93 -17.37 -2.32
C PHE A 391 0.33 -17.87 -1.60
N MET A 392 0.98 -17.00 -0.81
CA MET A 392 2.34 -17.23 -0.31
C MET A 392 2.54 -16.96 1.19
N ALA A 393 1.52 -16.45 1.92
CA ALA A 393 1.64 -16.06 3.32
C ALA A 393 0.78 -16.93 4.25
N SER A 394 1.15 -16.98 5.52
CA SER A 394 0.43 -17.67 6.61
C SER A 394 -0.48 -16.71 7.35
N GLU A 395 -1.72 -17.11 7.63
CA GLU A 395 -2.63 -16.34 8.46
C GLU A 395 -2.14 -16.22 9.90
N GLU A 396 -1.46 -17.26 10.44
CA GLU A 396 -0.89 -17.20 11.78
C GLU A 396 0.27 -16.19 11.88
N ASP A 397 1.08 -16.06 10.82
CA ASP A 397 2.09 -15.02 10.75
C ASP A 397 1.45 -13.62 10.69
N ILE A 398 0.35 -13.45 9.94
CA ILE A 398 -0.43 -12.20 9.91
C ILE A 398 -0.93 -11.86 11.31
N VAL A 399 -1.50 -12.83 12.05
CA VAL A 399 -1.95 -12.62 13.44
C VAL A 399 -0.78 -12.21 14.32
N THR A 400 0.38 -12.87 14.20
CA THR A 400 1.59 -12.53 14.96
C THR A 400 2.04 -11.10 14.71
N ILE A 401 2.04 -10.67 13.44
CA ILE A 401 2.37 -9.28 13.09
C ILE A 401 1.31 -8.31 13.61
N LEU A 402 0.03 -8.63 13.43
CA LEU A 402 -1.08 -7.79 13.89
C LEU A 402 -1.08 -7.59 15.41
N GLN A 403 -0.65 -8.57 16.19
CA GLN A 403 -0.55 -8.48 17.65
C GLN A 403 0.68 -7.69 18.10
N ASN A 404 1.71 -7.55 17.26
CA ASN A 404 2.92 -6.81 17.63
C ASN A 404 2.66 -5.29 17.73
N PRO A 405 3.17 -4.63 18.78
CA PRO A 405 2.97 -3.19 18.97
C PRO A 405 3.64 -2.31 17.90
N LEU A 406 4.59 -2.80 17.12
CA LEU A 406 5.28 -2.03 16.07
C LEU A 406 4.54 -2.05 14.73
N SER A 407 3.48 -2.86 14.58
CA SER A 407 2.77 -2.99 13.31
C SER A 407 1.60 -2.02 13.16
N ASN A 408 1.34 -1.63 11.90
CA ASN A 408 0.14 -0.94 11.42
C ASN A 408 -0.64 -1.84 10.48
N VAL A 409 -1.85 -1.42 10.12
CA VAL A 409 -2.66 -2.05 9.07
C VAL A 409 -2.67 -1.17 7.83
N ILE A 410 -2.47 -1.79 6.68
CA ILE A 410 -2.52 -1.16 5.36
C ILE A 410 -3.31 -2.04 4.38
N SER A 411 -3.64 -1.52 3.20
CA SER A 411 -4.27 -2.35 2.17
C SER A 411 -3.29 -2.88 1.12
N ASP A 412 -2.26 -2.13 0.80
CA ASP A 412 -1.41 -2.38 -0.37
C ASP A 412 -2.24 -2.55 -1.67
N ALA A 413 -3.30 -1.74 -1.78
CA ALA A 413 -4.26 -1.82 -2.86
C ALA A 413 -3.66 -1.30 -4.17
N THR A 414 -3.79 -2.11 -5.23
CA THR A 414 -3.38 -1.79 -6.59
C THR A 414 -4.60 -1.47 -7.46
N TYR A 415 -4.42 -0.64 -8.50
CA TYR A 415 -5.52 -0.14 -9.32
C TYR A 415 -5.33 -0.46 -10.81
N PRO A 416 -5.21 -1.73 -11.22
CA PRO A 416 -5.20 -2.07 -12.64
C PRO A 416 -6.47 -1.52 -13.31
N THR A 417 -6.38 -1.21 -14.61
CA THR A 417 -7.52 -0.64 -15.35
C THR A 417 -8.66 -1.65 -15.43
N ASP A 418 -8.33 -2.89 -15.73
CA ASP A 418 -9.28 -3.99 -15.94
C ASP A 418 -8.94 -5.20 -15.07
N GLY A 419 -9.74 -6.27 -15.19
CA GLY A 419 -9.46 -7.56 -14.59
C GLY A 419 -10.11 -7.76 -13.21
N MET A 420 -9.56 -8.72 -12.48
CA MET A 420 -10.02 -9.19 -11.17
C MET A 420 -8.99 -8.78 -10.10
N PRO A 421 -9.00 -7.52 -9.60
CA PRO A 421 -8.01 -7.08 -8.63
C PRO A 421 -8.11 -7.90 -7.34
N HIS A 422 -7.05 -7.87 -6.52
CA HIS A 422 -7.07 -8.49 -5.21
C HIS A 422 -8.22 -7.89 -4.34
N PRO A 423 -8.99 -8.69 -3.56
CA PRO A 423 -10.10 -8.19 -2.73
C PRO A 423 -9.67 -7.15 -1.69
N ARG A 424 -8.37 -7.05 -1.36
CA ARG A 424 -7.82 -6.03 -0.45
C ARG A 424 -8.10 -4.59 -0.91
N VAL A 425 -8.33 -4.37 -2.21
CA VAL A 425 -8.71 -3.05 -2.74
C VAL A 425 -10.03 -2.57 -2.13
N TYR A 426 -10.98 -3.49 -2.00
CA TYR A 426 -12.38 -3.20 -1.68
C TYR A 426 -12.73 -3.39 -0.21
N GLY A 427 -11.94 -4.13 0.58
CA GLY A 427 -12.41 -4.58 1.87
C GLY A 427 -11.42 -4.66 3.02
N THR A 428 -10.15 -4.32 2.86
CA THR A 428 -9.10 -4.55 3.88
C THR A 428 -9.50 -4.13 5.29
N PHE A 429 -10.00 -2.90 5.46
CA PHE A 429 -10.28 -2.34 6.78
C PHE A 429 -11.52 -2.96 7.42
N VAL A 430 -12.52 -3.30 6.62
CA VAL A 430 -13.70 -4.03 7.08
C VAL A 430 -13.37 -5.49 7.34
N HIS A 431 -12.56 -6.13 6.50
CA HIS A 431 -12.09 -7.51 6.70
C HIS A 431 -11.30 -7.67 8.00
N LEU A 432 -10.44 -6.69 8.34
CA LEU A 432 -9.74 -6.71 9.62
C LEU A 432 -10.73 -6.76 10.79
N LEU A 433 -11.75 -5.88 10.78
CA LEU A 433 -12.74 -5.80 11.85
C LEU A 433 -13.69 -7.03 11.88
N GLU A 434 -14.10 -7.51 10.71
CA GLU A 434 -14.97 -8.68 10.61
C GLU A 434 -14.23 -9.95 10.99
N HIS A 435 -13.13 -10.27 10.32
CA HIS A 435 -12.44 -11.54 10.49
C HIS A 435 -11.52 -11.57 11.72
N PHE A 436 -10.60 -10.61 11.86
CA PHE A 436 -9.58 -10.67 12.91
C PHE A 436 -10.06 -10.15 14.27
N VAL A 437 -11.07 -9.26 14.31
CA VAL A 437 -11.65 -8.79 15.56
C VAL A 437 -12.87 -9.63 15.96
N LYS A 438 -13.91 -9.67 15.12
CA LYS A 438 -15.20 -10.30 15.47
C LYS A 438 -15.15 -11.83 15.44
N GLU A 439 -14.61 -12.44 14.39
CA GLU A 439 -14.64 -13.90 14.20
C GLU A 439 -13.50 -14.61 14.94
N ARG A 440 -12.25 -14.17 14.74
CA ARG A 440 -11.08 -14.79 15.36
C ARG A 440 -10.75 -14.29 16.77
N GLY A 441 -11.18 -13.09 17.14
CA GLY A 441 -10.77 -12.47 18.40
C GLY A 441 -9.26 -12.27 18.54
N ALA A 442 -8.53 -12.14 17.41
CA ALA A 442 -7.08 -11.95 17.39
C ALA A 442 -6.66 -10.58 17.93
N LEU A 443 -7.53 -9.57 17.77
CA LEU A 443 -7.40 -8.21 18.29
C LEU A 443 -8.69 -7.77 18.97
N THR A 444 -8.58 -6.87 19.95
CA THR A 444 -9.74 -6.07 20.39
C THR A 444 -10.07 -4.99 19.35
N ALA A 445 -11.30 -4.48 19.36
CA ALA A 445 -11.69 -3.38 18.49
C ALA A 445 -10.81 -2.12 18.71
N SER A 446 -10.43 -1.83 19.96
CA SER A 446 -9.53 -0.71 20.30
C SER A 446 -8.13 -0.88 19.71
N GLN A 447 -7.57 -2.09 19.76
CA GLN A 447 -6.29 -2.39 19.15
C GLN A 447 -6.34 -2.26 17.62
N ALA A 448 -7.38 -2.78 16.99
CA ALA A 448 -7.56 -2.68 15.53
C ALA A 448 -7.70 -1.20 15.10
N VAL A 449 -8.59 -0.44 15.74
CA VAL A 449 -8.77 0.99 15.46
C VAL A 449 -7.47 1.77 15.64
N HIS A 450 -6.71 1.52 16.73
CA HIS A 450 -5.40 2.16 16.94
C HIS A 450 -4.42 1.91 15.79
N LYS A 451 -4.38 0.67 15.28
CA LYS A 451 -3.51 0.28 14.15
C LYS A 451 -3.95 0.84 12.79
N MET A 452 -5.23 1.24 12.68
CA MET A 452 -5.80 1.85 11.48
C MET A 452 -5.87 3.38 11.54
N THR A 453 -5.50 4.01 12.67
CA THR A 453 -5.72 5.45 12.88
C THR A 453 -4.47 6.15 13.44
N GLN A 454 -4.28 6.21 14.76
CA GLN A 454 -3.18 6.97 15.37
C GLN A 454 -1.80 6.45 14.96
N LYS A 455 -1.62 5.14 14.87
CA LYS A 455 -0.31 4.58 14.51
C LYS A 455 0.13 4.97 13.10
N PRO A 456 -0.66 4.74 12.03
CA PRO A 456 -0.27 5.19 10.69
C PRO A 456 -0.12 6.72 10.59
N ALA A 457 -0.96 7.50 11.31
CA ALA A 457 -0.80 8.94 11.37
C ALA A 457 0.56 9.36 11.94
N ARG A 458 1.07 8.68 12.96
CA ARG A 458 2.39 8.94 13.55
C ARG A 458 3.54 8.59 12.63
N VAL A 459 3.44 7.48 11.87
CA VAL A 459 4.49 7.05 10.93
C VAL A 459 4.79 8.14 9.90
N LEU A 460 3.76 8.82 9.41
CA LEU A 460 3.90 9.84 8.36
C LEU A 460 3.69 11.27 8.87
N HIS A 461 3.73 11.49 10.19
CA HIS A 461 3.59 12.82 10.82
C HIS A 461 2.32 13.56 10.36
N LEU A 462 1.18 12.86 10.27
CA LEU A 462 -0.10 13.45 9.85
C LEU A 462 -0.74 14.20 11.03
N ASP A 463 -0.41 15.47 11.16
CA ASP A 463 -0.93 16.32 12.22
C ASP A 463 -2.45 16.45 12.14
N GLY A 464 -3.12 16.48 13.30
CA GLY A 464 -4.56 16.62 13.41
C GLY A 464 -5.36 15.35 13.11
N LYS A 465 -4.74 14.19 12.85
CA LYS A 465 -5.42 12.97 12.40
C LYS A 465 -5.25 11.79 13.35
N GLY A 466 -6.14 10.81 13.22
CA GLY A 466 -6.05 9.50 13.85
C GLY A 466 -6.51 9.40 15.30
N VAL A 467 -7.02 10.48 15.89
CA VAL A 467 -7.53 10.50 17.27
C VAL A 467 -8.81 11.33 17.37
N LEU A 468 -9.80 10.89 18.17
CA LEU A 468 -10.95 11.69 18.55
C LEU A 468 -10.62 12.52 19.79
N ALA A 469 -10.16 13.74 19.57
CA ALA A 469 -9.87 14.69 20.64
C ALA A 469 -10.13 16.13 20.17
N ALA A 470 -10.34 17.05 21.11
CA ALA A 470 -10.54 18.47 20.80
C ALA A 470 -9.35 19.03 20.00
N GLY A 471 -9.63 19.80 18.93
CA GLY A 471 -8.66 20.38 18.01
C GLY A 471 -8.28 19.48 16.81
N MET A 472 -8.60 18.19 16.86
CA MET A 472 -8.34 17.27 15.77
C MET A 472 -9.33 17.47 14.61
N ASP A 473 -8.95 17.04 13.41
CA ASP A 473 -9.82 17.02 12.24
C ASP A 473 -11.04 16.12 12.50
N ALA A 474 -12.21 16.55 12.06
CA ALA A 474 -13.43 15.79 12.23
C ALA A 474 -13.56 14.69 11.14
N ASP A 475 -12.55 13.82 11.06
CA ASP A 475 -12.55 12.59 10.29
C ASP A 475 -13.09 11.49 11.20
N ILE A 476 -14.33 11.05 10.99
CA ILE A 476 -15.05 10.23 11.98
C ILE A 476 -15.85 9.14 11.27
N ASN A 477 -15.75 7.91 11.77
CA ASN A 477 -16.57 6.78 11.37
C ASN A 477 -17.63 6.47 12.44
N VAL A 478 -18.85 6.15 12.00
CA VAL A 478 -19.93 5.65 12.86
C VAL A 478 -20.48 4.37 12.23
N PHE A 479 -20.40 3.26 12.94
CA PHE A 479 -20.80 1.95 12.44
C PHE A 479 -21.22 0.98 13.55
N ASP A 480 -22.00 -0.03 13.18
CA ASP A 480 -22.31 -1.18 14.02
C ASP A 480 -21.38 -2.33 13.63
N LEU A 481 -20.51 -2.76 14.57
CA LEU A 481 -19.49 -3.80 14.29
C LEU A 481 -20.12 -5.11 13.79
N GLU A 482 -21.31 -5.46 14.29
CA GLU A 482 -22.01 -6.68 13.90
C GLU A 482 -22.53 -6.65 12.46
N LYS A 483 -22.71 -5.45 11.88
CA LYS A 483 -23.19 -5.23 10.53
C LYS A 483 -22.10 -5.01 9.50
N LEU A 484 -20.85 -4.90 9.95
CA LEU A 484 -19.73 -4.81 9.02
C LEU A 484 -19.58 -6.12 8.26
N HIS A 485 -19.46 -6.01 6.94
CA HIS A 485 -19.26 -7.16 6.08
C HIS A 485 -18.46 -6.81 4.82
N GLN A 486 -17.46 -7.65 4.53
CA GLN A 486 -16.63 -7.61 3.33
C GLN A 486 -17.05 -8.77 2.39
N PRO A 487 -17.88 -8.52 1.37
CA PRO A 487 -18.43 -9.58 0.51
C PRO A 487 -17.50 -10.04 -0.60
N GLY A 488 -16.38 -9.34 -0.84
CA GLY A 488 -15.47 -9.65 -1.95
C GLY A 488 -14.63 -10.90 -1.69
N THR A 489 -14.49 -11.73 -2.73
CA THR A 489 -13.60 -12.90 -2.76
C THR A 489 -12.56 -12.76 -3.85
N TYR A 490 -11.63 -13.70 -3.96
CA TYR A 490 -10.67 -13.71 -5.07
C TYR A 490 -11.32 -13.97 -6.43
N GLU A 491 -12.48 -14.68 -6.44
CA GLU A 491 -13.28 -14.96 -7.65
C GLU A 491 -14.24 -13.81 -8.00
N ASN A 492 -14.67 -13.03 -7.01
CA ASN A 492 -15.53 -11.87 -7.17
C ASN A 492 -15.06 -10.70 -6.31
N PRO A 493 -13.93 -10.08 -6.65
CA PRO A 493 -13.30 -9.08 -5.78
C PRO A 493 -13.97 -7.71 -5.79
N ARG A 494 -14.68 -7.34 -6.87
CA ARG A 494 -15.22 -5.99 -7.05
C ARG A 494 -16.53 -5.76 -6.27
N CYS A 495 -16.51 -6.10 -4.98
CA CYS A 495 -17.64 -5.94 -4.07
C CYS A 495 -17.34 -4.86 -3.03
N LEU A 496 -18.16 -3.81 -2.98
CA LEU A 496 -18.03 -2.77 -1.97
C LEU A 496 -18.33 -3.32 -0.58
N ALA A 497 -17.50 -2.96 0.40
CA ALA A 497 -17.77 -3.24 1.80
C ALA A 497 -19.07 -2.57 2.26
N VAL A 498 -19.75 -3.18 3.23
CA VAL A 498 -21.01 -2.70 3.80
C VAL A 498 -20.91 -2.52 5.32
N GLY A 499 -21.82 -1.71 5.89
CA GLY A 499 -21.94 -1.53 7.33
C GLY A 499 -21.38 -0.23 7.89
N MET A 500 -20.65 0.58 7.10
CA MET A 500 -20.31 1.96 7.50
C MET A 500 -21.57 2.83 7.41
N ASP A 501 -22.18 3.19 8.54
CA ASP A 501 -23.39 4.02 8.55
C ASP A 501 -23.09 5.47 8.17
N TYR A 502 -22.06 6.06 8.81
CA TYR A 502 -21.59 7.41 8.49
C TYR A 502 -20.06 7.43 8.44
N VAL A 503 -19.55 8.18 7.48
CA VAL A 503 -18.14 8.56 7.37
C VAL A 503 -18.09 10.07 7.17
N LEU A 504 -17.38 10.76 8.03
CA LEU A 504 -17.16 12.19 7.98
C LEU A 504 -15.71 12.47 7.55
N VAL A 505 -15.53 13.44 6.68
CA VAL A 505 -14.23 13.96 6.24
C VAL A 505 -14.24 15.47 6.49
N ASP A 506 -13.34 15.97 7.33
CA ASP A 506 -13.34 17.37 7.78
C ASP A 506 -14.74 17.84 8.23
N GLY A 507 -15.48 17.00 8.97
CA GLY A 507 -16.83 17.28 9.45
C GLY A 507 -17.95 17.19 8.41
N ALA A 508 -17.64 17.08 7.14
CA ALA A 508 -18.62 16.86 6.08
C ALA A 508 -19.00 15.38 5.97
N VAL A 509 -20.29 15.09 5.87
CA VAL A 509 -20.81 13.72 5.79
C VAL A 509 -20.57 13.16 4.38
N ALA A 510 -19.53 12.36 4.21
CA ALA A 510 -19.15 11.71 2.95
C ALA A 510 -19.89 10.40 2.72
N VAL A 511 -20.25 9.67 3.80
CA VAL A 511 -21.16 8.51 3.74
C VAL A 511 -22.30 8.74 4.70
N GLU A 512 -23.52 8.51 4.24
CA GLU A 512 -24.75 8.56 5.02
C GLU A 512 -25.58 7.30 4.81
N LYS A 513 -25.91 6.61 5.91
CA LYS A 513 -26.69 5.35 5.89
C LYS A 513 -26.13 4.36 4.87
N GLY A 514 -24.79 4.22 4.86
CA GLY A 514 -24.08 3.32 3.99
C GLY A 514 -23.97 3.75 2.52
N ARG A 515 -24.31 4.97 2.14
CA ARG A 515 -24.23 5.48 0.76
C ARG A 515 -23.35 6.72 0.70
N CYS A 516 -22.46 6.77 -0.29
CA CYS A 516 -21.66 7.96 -0.55
C CYS A 516 -22.56 9.13 -0.98
N THR A 517 -22.33 10.30 -0.39
CA THR A 517 -23.12 11.53 -0.65
C THR A 517 -22.64 12.29 -1.87
N GLY A 518 -21.40 12.03 -2.32
CA GLY A 518 -20.74 12.76 -3.39
C GLY A 518 -20.04 14.05 -2.94
N VAL A 519 -20.02 14.37 -1.65
CA VAL A 519 -19.29 15.53 -1.14
C VAL A 519 -17.79 15.38 -1.38
N LYS A 520 -17.14 16.49 -1.74
CA LYS A 520 -15.70 16.60 -1.99
C LYS A 520 -15.04 17.40 -0.87
N ALA A 521 -14.79 16.75 0.27
CA ALA A 521 -14.24 17.39 1.45
C ALA A 521 -12.76 17.01 1.72
N GLY A 522 -12.20 16.16 0.88
CA GLY A 522 -10.82 15.76 1.01
C GLY A 522 -9.84 16.89 0.68
N ARG A 523 -8.69 16.85 1.34
CA ARG A 523 -7.56 17.78 1.12
C ARG A 523 -6.33 17.00 0.68
N ILE A 524 -5.45 17.66 -0.06
CA ILE A 524 -4.11 17.17 -0.34
C ILE A 524 -3.24 17.43 0.89
N LEU A 525 -2.76 16.36 1.52
CA LEU A 525 -1.87 16.43 2.66
C LEU A 525 -0.43 16.64 2.17
N ARG A 526 0.25 17.60 2.79
CA ARG A 526 1.65 17.93 2.49
C ARG A 526 2.44 17.97 3.79
N ARG A 527 3.73 17.70 3.69
CA ARG A 527 4.69 17.84 4.79
C ARG A 527 4.85 19.30 5.19
#